data_37a8befb617429dadd327db423efa37e
#
_entry.id   37a8befb617429dadd327db423efa37e
#
_cell.length_a   1.000
_cell.length_b   1.000
_cell.length_c   1.000
_cell.angle_alpha   90.00
_cell.angle_beta   90.00
_cell.angle_gamma   90.00
#
_symmetry.space_group_name_H-M   'P 1'
#
loop_
_entity.id
_entity.type
_entity.pdbx_description
1 polymer ?
#
loop_
_entity_poly.entity_id
_entity_poly.type
_entity_poly.pdbx_seq_one_letter_code
_entity_poly.pdbx_strand_id
1 'polypeptide(L)'
;MAIDTPDGIVLIVGCSHSTVEKIVEAAKSTLNKPIHLVLGGTHLLPAKDDQISSIALSLRDNWSVRYLAPVHCTGEPAFAILKETFGDRCVYAGLGTTVLLGPKVTVKAEAGQPNKKAMDEEDLCSYREAMTRGPLRALLGSDNRLAGAQQ
;
A
#
# COMPACT_ATOMS: atom_id res chain seq x y z
N MET A 1 3.72 6.43 12.67
CA MET A 1 2.97 6.80 13.90
C MET A 1 1.96 5.71 14.19
N ALA A 2 1.80 5.32 15.45
CA ALA A 2 0.80 4.35 15.88
C ALA A 2 -0.22 5.05 16.79
N ILE A 3 -1.51 4.83 16.55
CA ILE A 3 -2.61 5.34 17.35
C ILE A 3 -3.32 4.14 17.96
N ASP A 4 -3.41 4.13 19.28
CA ASP A 4 -4.15 3.10 20.02
C ASP A 4 -5.63 3.44 20.04
N THR A 5 -6.46 2.52 19.57
CA THR A 5 -7.92 2.67 19.52
C THR A 5 -8.60 1.47 20.17
N PRO A 6 -9.89 1.57 20.55
CA PRO A 6 -10.64 0.43 21.07
C PRO A 6 -10.69 -0.77 20.11
N ASP A 7 -10.57 -0.54 18.80
CA ASP A 7 -10.63 -1.57 17.75
C ASP A 7 -9.25 -2.17 17.39
N GLY A 8 -8.16 -1.64 17.97
CA GLY A 8 -6.77 -2.01 17.71
C GLY A 8 -5.93 -0.83 17.24
N ILE A 9 -4.71 -1.11 16.80
CA ILE A 9 -3.75 -0.10 16.39
C ILE A 9 -4.06 0.40 14.97
N VAL A 10 -4.16 1.72 14.83
CA VAL A 10 -4.11 2.42 13.54
C VAL A 10 -2.67 2.85 13.28
N LEU A 11 -2.08 2.29 12.24
CA LEU A 11 -0.69 2.51 11.88
C LEU A 11 -0.64 3.47 10.68
N ILE A 12 -0.16 4.70 10.91
CA ILE A 12 0.07 5.68 9.86
C ILE A 12 1.53 5.61 9.45
N VAL A 13 1.78 5.24 8.19
CA VAL A 13 3.10 5.05 7.62
C VAL A 13 3.41 6.12 6.58
N GLY A 14 4.71 6.39 6.36
CA GLY A 14 5.18 7.22 5.24
C GLY A 14 5.33 6.39 3.97
N CYS A 15 6.49 6.48 3.30
CA CYS A 15 6.76 5.69 2.10
C CYS A 15 7.09 4.21 2.36
N SER A 16 7.30 3.79 3.60
CA SER A 16 7.60 2.39 3.98
C SER A 16 8.83 1.77 3.27
N HIS A 17 9.93 2.53 3.13
CA HIS A 17 11.15 2.06 2.47
C HIS A 17 11.79 0.84 3.16
N SER A 18 11.57 0.65 4.45
CA SER A 18 11.97 -0.55 5.22
C SER A 18 11.07 -1.75 4.99
N THR A 19 10.15 -1.68 4.07
CA THR A 19 8.99 -2.53 3.79
C THR A 19 7.85 -2.37 4.80
N VAL A 20 6.63 -2.37 4.30
CA VAL A 20 5.41 -2.23 5.13
C VAL A 20 5.28 -3.38 6.12
N GLU A 21 5.71 -4.58 5.76
CA GLU A 21 5.68 -5.77 6.61
C GLU A 21 6.56 -5.61 7.85
N LYS A 22 7.80 -5.13 7.70
CA LYS A 22 8.70 -4.87 8.84
C LYS A 22 8.17 -3.80 9.78
N ILE A 23 7.46 -2.80 9.24
CA ILE A 23 6.83 -1.76 10.06
C ILE A 23 5.67 -2.35 10.86
N VAL A 24 4.85 -3.20 10.23
CA VAL A 24 3.74 -3.90 10.89
C VAL A 24 4.27 -4.87 11.96
N GLU A 25 5.32 -5.62 11.63
CA GLU A 25 6.01 -6.53 12.58
C GLU A 25 6.51 -5.79 13.81
N ALA A 26 7.24 -4.70 13.61
CA ALA A 26 7.78 -3.88 14.70
C ALA A 26 6.66 -3.29 15.57
N ALA A 27 5.58 -2.81 14.94
CA ALA A 27 4.44 -2.27 15.67
C ALA A 27 3.74 -3.36 16.50
N LYS A 28 3.48 -4.52 15.90
CA LYS A 28 2.81 -5.64 16.56
C LYS A 28 3.63 -6.20 17.73
N SER A 29 4.94 -6.36 17.54
CA SER A 29 5.84 -6.86 18.61
C SER A 29 6.00 -5.88 19.76
N THR A 30 6.03 -4.57 19.46
CA THR A 30 6.23 -3.54 20.49
C THR A 30 4.95 -3.27 21.28
N LEU A 31 3.81 -3.20 20.58
CA LEU A 31 2.55 -2.79 21.20
C LEU A 31 1.70 -3.97 21.68
N ASN A 32 2.01 -5.18 21.22
CA ASN A 32 1.29 -6.42 21.54
C ASN A 32 -0.24 -6.29 21.36
N LYS A 33 -0.66 -5.61 20.31
CA LYS A 33 -2.06 -5.36 19.96
C LYS A 33 -2.34 -5.68 18.50
N PRO A 34 -3.58 -6.03 18.14
CA PRO A 34 -3.95 -6.24 16.74
C PRO A 34 -3.81 -4.96 15.92
N ILE A 35 -3.41 -5.11 14.65
CA ILE A 35 -3.37 -3.99 13.70
C ILE A 35 -4.73 -3.86 13.04
N HIS A 36 -5.44 -2.79 13.40
CA HIS A 36 -6.77 -2.51 12.86
C HIS A 36 -6.71 -1.88 11.46
N LEU A 37 -5.82 -0.91 11.26
CA LEU A 37 -5.66 -0.22 9.97
C LEU A 37 -4.19 0.11 9.73
N VAL A 38 -3.72 -0.14 8.52
CA VAL A 38 -2.48 0.44 7.99
C VAL A 38 -2.87 1.48 6.93
N LEU A 39 -2.47 2.74 7.14
CA LEU A 39 -2.75 3.86 6.25
C LEU A 39 -1.44 4.52 5.84
N GLY A 40 -1.21 4.66 4.55
CA GLY A 40 -0.03 5.36 4.03
C GLY A 40 0.58 4.71 2.79
N GLY A 41 1.81 5.11 2.45
CA GLY A 41 2.56 4.59 1.33
C GLY A 41 3.19 3.25 1.63
N THR A 42 3.02 2.29 0.72
CA THR A 42 3.55 0.92 0.87
C THR A 42 4.82 0.68 0.06
N HIS A 43 5.26 1.69 -0.72
CA HIS A 43 6.44 1.63 -1.61
C HIS A 43 6.42 0.45 -2.59
N LEU A 44 5.25 0.12 -3.13
CA LEU A 44 5.07 -1.01 -4.04
C LEU A 44 5.13 -0.62 -5.52
N LEU A 45 5.26 0.68 -5.83
CA LEU A 45 5.34 1.16 -7.21
C LEU A 45 6.41 0.44 -8.06
N PRO A 46 7.64 0.14 -7.55
CA PRO A 46 8.66 -0.57 -8.31
C PRO A 46 8.54 -2.10 -8.24
N ALA A 47 7.63 -2.64 -7.43
CA ALA A 47 7.50 -4.07 -7.20
C ALA A 47 6.78 -4.78 -8.36
N LYS A 48 7.07 -6.05 -8.55
CA LYS A 48 6.36 -6.91 -9.50
C LYS A 48 5.07 -7.44 -8.89
N ASP A 49 4.13 -7.83 -9.74
CA ASP A 49 2.79 -8.30 -9.32
C ASP A 49 2.83 -9.51 -8.37
N ASP A 50 3.75 -10.44 -8.60
CA ASP A 50 3.96 -11.60 -7.74
C ASP A 50 4.46 -11.21 -6.34
N GLN A 51 5.35 -10.24 -6.27
CA GLN A 51 5.85 -9.67 -5.02
C GLN A 51 4.74 -8.92 -4.28
N ILE A 52 3.94 -8.10 -5.00
CA ILE A 52 2.82 -7.37 -4.41
C ILE A 52 1.79 -8.34 -3.84
N SER A 53 1.46 -9.40 -4.59
CA SER A 53 0.52 -10.44 -4.16
C SER A 53 1.02 -11.16 -2.91
N SER A 54 2.31 -11.50 -2.86
CA SER A 54 2.93 -12.13 -1.68
C SER A 54 2.87 -11.22 -0.44
N ILE A 55 3.16 -9.93 -0.60
CA ILE A 55 3.08 -8.93 0.49
C ILE A 55 1.64 -8.75 0.95
N ALA A 56 0.68 -8.70 0.02
CA ALA A 56 -0.74 -8.57 0.34
C ALA A 56 -1.25 -9.74 1.19
N LEU A 57 -0.90 -10.97 0.79
CA LEU A 57 -1.23 -12.19 1.53
C LEU A 57 -0.55 -12.19 2.90
N SER A 58 0.73 -11.82 2.98
CA SER A 58 1.47 -11.73 4.23
C SER A 58 0.83 -10.75 5.21
N LEU A 59 0.47 -9.55 4.77
CA LEU A 59 -0.21 -8.55 5.60
C LEU A 59 -1.56 -9.06 6.12
N ARG A 60 -2.34 -9.73 5.27
CA ARG A 60 -3.65 -10.25 5.62
C ARG A 60 -3.58 -11.46 6.55
N ASP A 61 -2.78 -12.45 6.21
CA ASP A 61 -2.82 -13.79 6.82
C ASP A 61 -1.78 -13.93 7.95
N ASN A 62 -0.54 -13.51 7.74
CA ASN A 62 0.52 -13.64 8.74
C ASN A 62 0.42 -12.55 9.82
N TRP A 63 0.18 -11.30 9.39
CA TRP A 63 0.12 -10.17 10.30
C TRP A 63 -1.29 -9.84 10.77
N SER A 64 -2.32 -10.42 10.16
CA SER A 64 -3.73 -10.21 10.48
C SER A 64 -4.12 -8.73 10.47
N VAL A 65 -3.59 -7.97 9.50
CA VAL A 65 -4.00 -6.59 9.26
C VAL A 65 -5.46 -6.58 8.84
N ARG A 66 -6.31 -5.86 9.57
CA ARG A 66 -7.75 -5.89 9.33
C ARG A 66 -8.16 -5.02 8.15
N TYR A 67 -7.68 -3.78 8.11
CA TYR A 67 -7.95 -2.82 7.04
C TYR A 67 -6.65 -2.28 6.46
N LEU A 68 -6.69 -1.93 5.17
CA LEU A 68 -5.60 -1.32 4.45
C LEU A 68 -6.10 -0.08 3.69
N ALA A 69 -5.41 1.04 3.84
CA ALA A 69 -5.67 2.27 3.11
C ALA A 69 -4.38 2.74 2.41
N PRO A 70 -3.98 2.06 1.31
CA PRO A 70 -2.75 2.35 0.62
C PRO A 70 -2.87 3.63 -0.22
N VAL A 71 -1.86 4.49 -0.12
CA VAL A 71 -1.80 5.78 -0.83
C VAL A 71 -0.37 6.08 -1.27
N HIS A 72 -0.14 7.27 -1.81
CA HIS A 72 1.17 7.83 -2.13
C HIS A 72 1.99 6.92 -3.08
N CYS A 73 3.12 6.35 -2.64
CA CYS A 73 4.04 5.52 -3.43
C CYS A 73 3.60 4.05 -3.60
N THR A 74 2.35 3.74 -3.33
CA THR A 74 1.79 2.41 -3.60
C THR A 74 1.67 2.15 -5.11
N GLY A 75 1.15 3.13 -5.85
CA GLY A 75 0.85 2.99 -7.29
C GLY A 75 -0.47 2.28 -7.56
N GLU A 76 -1.12 2.63 -8.66
CA GLU A 76 -2.43 2.10 -9.04
C GLU A 76 -2.42 0.57 -9.29
N PRO A 77 -1.41 -0.02 -9.98
CA PRO A 77 -1.36 -1.48 -10.16
C PRO A 77 -1.28 -2.24 -8.84
N ALA A 78 -0.46 -1.75 -7.90
CA ALA A 78 -0.36 -2.35 -6.57
C ALA A 78 -1.65 -2.17 -5.78
N PHE A 79 -2.32 -1.01 -5.91
CA PHE A 79 -3.61 -0.79 -5.27
C PHE A 79 -4.66 -1.81 -5.74
N ALA A 80 -4.72 -2.11 -7.04
CA ALA A 80 -5.65 -3.10 -7.58
C ALA A 80 -5.43 -4.50 -6.97
N ILE A 81 -4.19 -4.98 -6.89
CA ILE A 81 -3.85 -6.27 -6.30
C ILE A 81 -4.16 -6.31 -4.79
N LEU A 82 -3.85 -5.22 -4.08
CA LEU A 82 -4.19 -5.09 -2.66
C LEU A 82 -5.71 -5.10 -2.45
N LYS A 83 -6.46 -4.41 -3.33
CA LYS A 83 -7.92 -4.38 -3.32
C LYS A 83 -8.52 -5.76 -3.58
N GLU A 84 -7.99 -6.51 -4.53
CA GLU A 84 -8.42 -7.89 -4.79
C GLU A 84 -8.22 -8.78 -3.56
N THR A 85 -7.05 -8.68 -2.91
CA THR A 85 -6.70 -9.49 -1.73
C THR A 85 -7.52 -9.15 -0.50
N PHE A 86 -7.74 -7.87 -0.22
CA PHE A 86 -8.42 -7.39 0.99
C PHE A 86 -9.93 -7.17 0.80
N GLY A 87 -10.42 -7.10 -0.44
CA GLY A 87 -11.81 -6.82 -0.75
C GLY A 87 -12.26 -5.46 -0.18
N ASP A 88 -13.40 -5.42 0.50
CA ASP A 88 -13.95 -4.20 1.11
C ASP A 88 -13.11 -3.65 2.27
N ARG A 89 -12.15 -4.42 2.75
CA ARG A 89 -11.19 -4.00 3.79
C ARG A 89 -10.01 -3.19 3.23
N CYS A 90 -9.84 -3.13 1.91
CA CYS A 90 -8.94 -2.18 1.26
C CYS A 90 -9.75 -0.95 0.83
N VAL A 91 -9.49 0.18 1.45
CA VAL A 91 -10.21 1.44 1.22
C VAL A 91 -9.33 2.46 0.52
N TYR A 92 -9.91 3.22 -0.39
CA TYR A 92 -9.21 4.32 -1.06
C TYR A 92 -9.20 5.56 -0.16
N ALA A 93 -8.02 6.02 0.23
CA ALA A 93 -7.83 7.18 1.11
C ALA A 93 -6.99 8.27 0.41
N GLY A 94 -7.36 8.61 -0.82
CA GLY A 94 -6.67 9.65 -1.61
C GLY A 94 -6.87 11.06 -1.04
N LEU A 95 -6.22 12.03 -1.70
CA LEU A 95 -6.32 13.44 -1.33
C LEU A 95 -7.77 13.91 -1.30
N GLY A 96 -8.15 14.66 -0.26
CA GLY A 96 -9.52 15.16 -0.07
C GLY A 96 -10.50 14.11 0.47
N THR A 97 -10.02 12.99 0.96
CA THR A 97 -10.87 12.00 1.63
C THR A 97 -10.71 12.06 3.15
N THR A 98 -11.79 11.77 3.85
CA THR A 98 -11.82 11.61 5.30
C THR A 98 -11.99 10.13 5.64
N VAL A 99 -11.03 9.56 6.36
CA VAL A 99 -11.10 8.19 6.87
C VAL A 99 -11.74 8.20 8.25
N LEU A 100 -12.87 7.53 8.39
CA LEU A 100 -13.58 7.39 9.66
C LEU A 100 -13.16 6.07 10.32
N LEU A 101 -12.63 6.18 11.53
CA LEU A 101 -12.22 5.06 12.35
C LEU A 101 -13.42 4.53 13.18
N GLY A 102 -13.43 3.23 13.41
CA GLY A 102 -14.43 2.50 14.17
C GLY A 102 -14.32 1.02 13.86
N PRO A 103 -15.20 0.16 14.37
CA PRO A 103 -15.17 -1.28 14.10
C PRO A 103 -15.15 -1.61 12.61
N LYS A 104 -15.74 -0.73 11.79
CA LYS A 104 -15.66 -0.72 10.34
C LYS A 104 -15.01 0.60 9.91
N VAL A 105 -13.89 0.51 9.18
CA VAL A 105 -13.27 1.67 8.55
C VAL A 105 -14.08 2.08 7.33
N THR A 106 -14.45 3.35 7.25
CA THR A 106 -15.18 3.92 6.11
C THR A 106 -14.50 5.17 5.61
N VAL A 107 -14.72 5.52 4.35
CA VAL A 107 -14.14 6.70 3.70
C VAL A 107 -15.26 7.58 3.19
N LYS A 108 -15.15 8.89 3.45
CA LYS A 108 -16.00 9.92 2.85
C LYS A 108 -15.14 10.77 1.93
N ALA A 109 -15.56 10.92 0.68
CA ALA A 109 -15.01 11.93 -0.23
C ALA A 109 -15.65 13.29 0.06
N GLU A 110 -14.89 14.37 -0.04
CA GLU A 110 -15.48 15.71 -0.01
C GLU A 110 -16.32 15.93 -1.29
N ALA A 111 -17.44 16.63 -1.12
CA ALA A 111 -18.33 16.96 -2.24
C ALA A 111 -17.57 17.78 -3.30
N GLY A 112 -17.48 17.25 -4.52
CA GLY A 112 -16.80 17.91 -5.65
C GLY A 112 -15.54 17.20 -6.15
N GLN A 113 -15.02 16.17 -5.46
CA GLN A 113 -13.98 15.32 -6.02
C GLN A 113 -14.62 14.18 -6.83
N PRO A 114 -14.19 13.96 -8.09
CA PRO A 114 -14.65 12.78 -8.81
C PRO A 114 -14.22 11.56 -8.01
N ASN A 115 -15.21 10.76 -7.63
CA ASN A 115 -14.96 9.41 -7.11
C ASN A 115 -14.14 8.70 -8.20
N LYS A 116 -12.83 8.59 -7.99
CA LYS A 116 -11.96 7.94 -8.98
C LYS A 116 -12.42 6.50 -9.05
N LYS A 117 -13.23 6.22 -10.06
CA LYS A 117 -13.61 4.87 -10.47
C LYS A 117 -12.29 4.09 -10.53
N ALA A 118 -12.24 2.93 -9.90
CA ALA A 118 -11.08 2.06 -10.05
C ALA A 118 -10.72 2.03 -11.54
N MET A 119 -9.45 2.29 -11.88
CA MET A 119 -8.97 2.25 -13.25
C MET A 119 -9.42 0.91 -13.83
N ASP A 120 -10.03 0.94 -15.01
CA ASP A 120 -10.36 -0.28 -15.71
C ASP A 120 -9.07 -0.98 -16.21
N GLU A 121 -9.21 -2.20 -16.69
CA GLU A 121 -8.07 -3.03 -17.08
C GLU A 121 -7.26 -2.42 -18.24
N GLU A 122 -7.89 -1.62 -19.08
CA GLU A 122 -7.28 -0.91 -20.21
C GLU A 122 -6.48 0.30 -19.73
N ASP A 123 -7.01 1.07 -18.77
CA ASP A 123 -6.31 2.16 -18.09
C ASP A 123 -5.10 1.66 -17.29
N LEU A 124 -5.22 0.53 -16.60
CA LEU A 124 -4.13 -0.14 -15.89
C LEU A 124 -3.01 -0.59 -16.84
N CYS A 125 -3.38 -1.15 -17.99
CA CYS A 125 -2.44 -1.61 -19.01
C CYS A 125 -1.66 -0.41 -19.60
N SER A 126 -2.36 0.66 -19.97
CA SER A 126 -1.73 1.89 -20.52
C SER A 126 -0.83 2.57 -19.49
N TYR A 127 -1.23 2.61 -18.22
CA TYR A 127 -0.42 3.14 -17.12
C TYR A 127 0.86 2.31 -16.89
N ARG A 128 0.75 0.96 -16.89
CA ARG A 128 1.89 0.05 -16.80
C ARG A 128 2.86 0.25 -17.95
N GLU A 129 2.37 0.39 -19.19
CA GLU A 129 3.20 0.65 -20.36
C GLU A 129 3.92 2.01 -20.27
N ALA A 130 3.22 3.06 -19.86
CA ALA A 130 3.80 4.39 -19.67
C ALA A 130 4.92 4.37 -18.61
N MET A 131 4.72 3.67 -17.48
CA MET A 131 5.71 3.55 -16.41
C MET A 131 6.90 2.67 -16.79
N THR A 132 6.70 1.67 -17.67
CA THR A 132 7.79 0.79 -18.11
C THR A 132 8.59 1.35 -19.30
N ARG A 133 7.99 2.22 -20.10
CA ARG A 133 8.60 2.78 -21.33
C ARG A 133 9.01 4.25 -21.20
N GLY A 134 8.57 4.95 -20.16
CA GLY A 134 8.81 6.38 -19.98
C GLY A 134 10.23 6.73 -19.48
N PRO A 135 10.61 8.03 -19.49
CA PRO A 135 11.92 8.50 -19.07
C PRO A 135 12.28 8.18 -17.62
N LEU A 136 11.31 7.82 -16.77
CA LEU A 136 11.53 7.35 -15.39
C LEU A 136 12.32 6.03 -15.33
N ARG A 137 12.27 5.18 -16.35
CA ARG A 137 13.10 3.97 -16.41
C ARG A 137 14.58 4.29 -16.52
N ALA A 138 14.94 5.39 -17.16
CA ALA A 138 16.33 5.85 -17.26
C ALA A 138 16.89 6.30 -15.90
N LEU A 139 16.05 6.76 -15.00
CA LEU A 139 16.41 7.18 -13.64
C LEU A 139 16.47 6.01 -12.62
N LEU A 140 15.72 4.94 -12.87
CA LEU A 140 15.65 3.77 -11.99
C LEU A 140 16.49 2.58 -12.48
N GLY A 141 17.08 2.66 -13.67
CA GLY A 141 17.67 1.53 -14.40
C GLY A 141 19.18 1.44 -14.44
N SER A 142 19.96 2.17 -13.61
CA SER A 142 21.43 2.16 -13.74
C SER A 142 22.24 1.62 -12.55
N ASP A 143 21.63 1.06 -11.52
CA ASP A 143 22.38 0.52 -10.38
C ASP A 143 22.38 -1.01 -10.26
N ASN A 144 22.67 -1.69 -11.37
CA ASN A 144 22.99 -3.13 -11.32
C ASN A 144 24.52 -3.37 -11.46
N ARG A 145 25.36 -2.47 -10.90
CA ARG A 145 26.84 -2.59 -10.92
C ARG A 145 27.46 -2.73 -9.53
N LEU A 146 26.89 -3.55 -8.66
CA LEU A 146 27.55 -3.97 -7.42
C LEU A 146 27.40 -5.47 -7.15
N ALA A 147 27.51 -6.30 -8.18
CA ALA A 147 27.69 -7.74 -8.02
C ALA A 147 28.90 -8.19 -8.85
N GLY A 148 30.10 -7.91 -8.38
CA GLY A 148 31.30 -8.36 -9.08
C GLY A 148 32.60 -7.81 -8.51
N ALA A 149 32.88 -8.02 -7.22
CA ALA A 149 34.23 -7.90 -6.67
C ALA A 149 34.36 -8.75 -5.42
N GLN A 150 34.53 -10.04 -5.59
CA GLN A 150 35.25 -10.92 -4.65
C GLN A 150 36.05 -11.91 -5.47
N GLN A 151 37.29 -11.62 -5.64
CA GLN A 151 38.43 -12.55 -5.73
C GLN A 151 39.45 -12.13 -4.69
#